data_6722d2c091af4ac4500a1c9e3a11f087
#
_entry.id   6722d2c091af4ac4500a1c9e3a11f087
#
_cell.length_a   1.000
_cell.length_b   1.000
_cell.length_c   1.000
_cell.angle_alpha   90.00
_cell.angle_beta   90.00
_cell.angle_gamma   90.00
#
_symmetry.space_group_name_H-M   'P 1'
#
loop_
_entity.id
_entity.type
_entity.pdbx_description
1 polymer ?
#
loop_
_entity_poly.entity_id
_entity_poly.type
_entity_poly.pdbx_seq_one_letter_code
_entity_poly.pdbx_strand_id
1 'polypeptide(L)'
;MELLDKNQYNFLWVTEFPLLEWSDEQNRYLAMHHPFTMPMEEDLQYIDSEPGRVRAKAYDIVLNGNEIGGGSVRIFQNDVQEKMFEVLGFTKEQAYEQFGFLLDAFKYGVPPHAGLAYGLDRMVMLMAKEDSIRDVMAFPKIKDASCLMTQAPSMADNKQLEELGLKLDVKDVKNQKNNVKEVCIFLEKIGAYRT
;
A
#
# COMPACT_ATOMS: atom_id res chain seq x y z
N MET A 1 -17.97 -23.86 19.28
CA MET A 1 -16.83 -24.77 19.04
C MET A 1 -15.60 -23.91 19.00
N GLU A 2 -14.73 -23.93 20.00
CA GLU A 2 -13.43 -23.26 19.92
C GLU A 2 -12.51 -24.16 19.08
N LEU A 3 -12.32 -23.76 17.81
CA LEU A 3 -11.46 -24.49 16.87
C LEU A 3 -10.00 -24.00 16.90
N LEU A 4 -9.75 -22.87 17.58
CA LEU A 4 -8.45 -22.24 17.65
C LEU A 4 -7.87 -22.35 19.07
N ASP A 5 -6.68 -22.92 19.18
CA ASP A 5 -5.90 -22.89 20.43
C ASP A 5 -5.03 -21.62 20.44
N LYS A 6 -5.38 -20.65 21.29
CA LYS A 6 -4.64 -19.39 21.46
C LYS A 6 -3.21 -19.58 22.04
N ASN A 7 -2.83 -20.79 22.44
CA ASN A 7 -1.48 -21.10 22.93
C ASN A 7 -0.56 -21.65 21.84
N GLN A 8 -1.10 -21.94 20.65
CA GLN A 8 -0.32 -22.34 19.50
C GLN A 8 -0.01 -21.13 18.60
N TYR A 9 1.18 -21.12 18.03
CA TYR A 9 1.63 -20.14 17.05
C TYR A 9 1.92 -20.87 15.74
N ASN A 10 0.96 -20.82 14.81
CA ASN A 10 1.02 -21.49 13.52
C ASN A 10 1.36 -20.48 12.44
N PHE A 11 2.58 -20.58 11.89
CA PHE A 11 3.06 -19.71 10.82
C PHE A 11 2.83 -20.35 9.46
N LEU A 12 2.56 -19.51 8.46
CA LEU A 12 2.58 -19.88 7.05
C LEU A 12 3.07 -18.72 6.19
N TRP A 13 3.60 -19.03 5.02
CA TRP A 13 3.91 -18.06 3.98
C TRP A 13 2.84 -18.11 2.89
N VAL A 14 2.43 -16.92 2.46
CA VAL A 14 1.66 -16.74 1.22
C VAL A 14 2.62 -16.17 0.20
N THR A 15 2.69 -16.80 -0.97
CA THR A 15 3.63 -16.44 -2.04
C THR A 15 2.95 -16.47 -3.40
N GLU A 16 3.66 -16.06 -4.44
CA GLU A 16 3.19 -16.12 -5.83
C GLU A 16 1.90 -15.31 -6.08
N PHE A 17 1.79 -14.15 -5.45
CA PHE A 17 0.69 -13.22 -5.70
C PHE A 17 0.64 -12.79 -7.17
N PRO A 18 -0.53 -12.43 -7.71
CA PRO A 18 -0.60 -11.73 -8.99
C PRO A 18 0.26 -10.45 -8.95
N LEU A 19 1.00 -10.19 -10.01
CA LEU A 19 1.79 -8.95 -10.13
C LEU A 19 0.89 -7.76 -10.42
N LEU A 20 -0.11 -7.97 -11.28
CA LEU A 20 -0.98 -6.95 -11.85
C LEU A 20 -2.44 -7.38 -11.73
N GLU A 21 -3.31 -6.39 -11.53
CA GLU A 21 -4.75 -6.56 -11.51
C GLU A 21 -5.40 -5.60 -12.52
N TRP A 22 -6.36 -6.08 -13.28
CA TRP A 22 -7.13 -5.24 -14.20
C TRP A 22 -8.15 -4.40 -13.44
N SER A 23 -8.15 -3.11 -13.67
CA SER A 23 -9.14 -2.18 -13.13
C SER A 23 -10.14 -1.78 -14.21
N ASP A 24 -11.39 -2.22 -14.07
CA ASP A 24 -12.48 -1.80 -14.97
C ASP A 24 -12.77 -0.30 -14.84
N GLU A 25 -12.61 0.26 -13.63
CA GLU A 25 -12.84 1.68 -13.36
C GLU A 25 -11.82 2.56 -14.11
N GLN A 26 -10.54 2.16 -14.12
CA GLN A 26 -9.46 2.91 -14.75
C GLN A 26 -9.13 2.43 -16.16
N ASN A 27 -9.74 1.32 -16.59
CA ASN A 27 -9.50 0.67 -17.89
C ASN A 27 -8.01 0.43 -18.17
N ARG A 28 -7.28 -0.06 -17.15
CA ARG A 28 -5.84 -0.38 -17.22
C ARG A 28 -5.43 -1.37 -16.16
N TYR A 29 -4.23 -1.92 -16.30
CA TYR A 29 -3.60 -2.70 -15.24
C TYR A 29 -3.09 -1.81 -14.12
N LEU A 30 -3.26 -2.27 -12.88
CA LEU A 30 -2.70 -1.69 -11.66
C LEU A 30 -1.73 -2.68 -11.04
N ALA A 31 -0.68 -2.18 -10.41
CA ALA A 31 0.21 -3.03 -9.62
C ALA A 31 -0.54 -3.51 -8.37
N MET A 32 -0.54 -4.82 -8.11
CA MET A 32 -1.19 -5.40 -6.93
C MET A 32 -0.55 -4.89 -5.63
N HIS A 33 0.77 -4.74 -5.61
CA HIS A 33 1.53 -4.21 -4.47
C HIS A 33 2.08 -2.82 -4.80
N HIS A 34 3.09 -2.75 -5.66
CA HIS A 34 3.69 -1.49 -6.12
C HIS A 34 4.53 -1.74 -7.39
N PRO A 35 4.84 -0.68 -8.17
CA PRO A 35 5.50 -0.82 -9.47
C PRO A 35 6.95 -1.30 -9.44
N PHE A 36 7.54 -1.51 -8.26
CA PHE A 36 8.92 -1.95 -8.07
C PHE A 36 9.02 -3.42 -7.65
N THR A 37 7.92 -4.15 -7.61
CA THR A 37 7.89 -5.58 -7.29
C THR A 37 8.41 -6.39 -8.48
N MET A 38 9.40 -7.27 -8.22
CA MET A 38 9.96 -8.14 -9.24
C MET A 38 8.92 -9.19 -9.67
N PRO A 39 8.66 -9.34 -10.98
CA PRO A 39 7.92 -10.49 -11.50
C PRO A 39 8.72 -11.79 -11.34
N MET A 40 8.03 -12.93 -11.35
CA MET A 40 8.68 -14.22 -11.51
C MET A 40 9.39 -14.27 -12.87
N GLU A 41 10.64 -14.77 -12.92
CA GLU A 41 11.45 -14.77 -14.14
C GLU A 41 10.79 -15.59 -15.24
N GLU A 42 10.21 -16.72 -14.90
CA GLU A 42 9.52 -17.60 -15.84
C GLU A 42 8.26 -16.97 -16.45
N ASP A 43 7.67 -15.98 -15.77
CA ASP A 43 6.45 -15.30 -16.22
C ASP A 43 6.72 -14.01 -17.02
N LEU A 44 7.97 -13.53 -17.06
CA LEU A 44 8.36 -12.31 -17.81
C LEU A 44 7.94 -12.35 -19.29
N GLN A 45 7.91 -13.53 -19.89
CA GLN A 45 7.49 -13.72 -21.28
C GLN A 45 6.01 -13.33 -21.52
N TYR A 46 5.18 -13.28 -20.48
CA TYR A 46 3.75 -12.97 -20.58
C TYR A 46 3.42 -11.50 -20.30
N ILE A 47 4.40 -10.70 -19.88
CA ILE A 47 4.16 -9.35 -19.40
C ILE A 47 3.51 -8.44 -20.45
N ASP A 48 3.77 -8.68 -21.73
CA ASP A 48 3.20 -7.93 -22.86
C ASP A 48 1.88 -8.49 -23.37
N SER A 49 1.76 -9.80 -23.40
CA SER A 49 0.63 -10.48 -24.05
C SER A 49 -0.49 -10.81 -23.06
N GLU A 50 -0.14 -11.21 -21.84
CA GLU A 50 -1.05 -11.69 -20.80
C GLU A 50 -0.64 -11.12 -19.42
N PRO A 51 -0.64 -9.78 -19.19
CA PRO A 51 -0.11 -9.18 -17.96
C PRO A 51 -0.76 -9.72 -16.68
N GLY A 52 -2.05 -10.02 -16.71
CA GLY A 52 -2.79 -10.58 -15.57
C GLY A 52 -2.37 -11.99 -15.16
N ARG A 53 -1.55 -12.68 -15.97
CA ARG A 53 -1.02 -14.00 -15.68
C ARG A 53 0.30 -13.97 -14.93
N VAL A 54 0.98 -12.83 -14.94
CA VAL A 54 2.30 -12.66 -14.34
C VAL A 54 2.22 -12.69 -12.83
N ARG A 55 2.98 -13.58 -12.17
CA ARG A 55 3.10 -13.65 -10.72
C ARG A 55 4.22 -12.74 -10.22
N ALA A 56 4.03 -12.25 -9.00
CA ALA A 56 4.98 -11.41 -8.27
C ALA A 56 5.90 -12.24 -7.37
N LYS A 57 7.16 -11.81 -7.21
CA LYS A 57 8.04 -12.26 -6.13
C LYS A 57 7.71 -11.49 -4.84
N ALA A 58 6.44 -11.51 -4.46
CA ALA A 58 5.94 -10.97 -3.21
C ALA A 58 5.61 -12.11 -2.24
N TYR A 59 5.66 -11.81 -0.96
CA TYR A 59 5.44 -12.79 0.09
C TYR A 59 4.91 -12.13 1.36
N ASP A 60 3.96 -12.80 2.01
CA ASP A 60 3.44 -12.42 3.31
C ASP A 60 3.65 -13.53 4.31
N ILE A 61 4.00 -13.16 5.53
CA ILE A 61 4.03 -14.07 6.66
C ILE A 61 2.75 -13.91 7.48
N VAL A 62 2.07 -15.01 7.69
CA VAL A 62 0.79 -15.08 8.41
C VAL A 62 0.97 -15.90 9.69
N LEU A 63 0.44 -15.40 10.78
CA LEU A 63 0.40 -16.07 12.09
C LEU A 63 -1.05 -16.18 12.55
N ASN A 64 -1.51 -17.41 12.76
CA ASN A 64 -2.89 -17.71 13.23
C ASN A 64 -3.98 -16.97 12.45
N GLY A 65 -3.83 -16.89 11.12
CA GLY A 65 -4.77 -16.23 10.24
C GLY A 65 -4.61 -14.70 10.13
N ASN A 66 -3.64 -14.11 10.83
CA ASN A 66 -3.31 -12.69 10.73
C ASN A 66 -2.00 -12.52 9.95
N GLU A 67 -2.02 -11.69 8.92
CA GLU A 67 -0.81 -11.20 8.27
C GLU A 67 -0.02 -10.34 9.26
N ILE A 68 1.18 -10.78 9.61
CA ILE A 68 2.06 -10.08 10.55
C ILE A 68 3.22 -9.37 9.86
N GLY A 69 3.39 -9.57 8.58
CA GLY A 69 4.41 -8.89 7.80
C GLY A 69 4.38 -9.33 6.36
N GLY A 70 4.94 -8.49 5.51
CA GLY A 70 5.01 -8.76 4.09
C GLY A 70 6.16 -8.03 3.42
N GLY A 71 6.47 -8.44 2.21
CA GLY A 71 7.55 -7.88 1.43
C GLY A 71 7.62 -8.39 0.01
N SER A 72 8.65 -7.99 -0.68
CA SER A 72 8.92 -8.47 -2.04
C SER A 72 10.39 -8.38 -2.41
N VAL A 73 10.78 -9.18 -3.37
CA VAL A 73 11.98 -8.93 -4.17
C VAL A 73 11.73 -7.71 -5.05
N ARG A 74 12.69 -6.82 -5.14
CA ARG A 74 12.59 -5.59 -5.94
C ARG A 74 13.15 -5.79 -7.34
N ILE A 75 12.58 -5.08 -8.32
CA ILE A 75 13.19 -4.96 -9.62
C ILE A 75 14.54 -4.25 -9.46
N PHE A 76 15.58 -4.81 -10.05
CA PHE A 76 16.94 -4.24 -10.06
C PHE A 76 17.49 -4.09 -11.48
N GLN A 77 16.74 -4.51 -12.49
CA GLN A 77 17.07 -4.45 -13.91
C GLN A 77 16.27 -3.31 -14.56
N ASN A 78 16.96 -2.43 -15.29
CA ASN A 78 16.34 -1.27 -15.92
C ASN A 78 15.26 -1.65 -16.95
N ASP A 79 15.55 -2.62 -17.79
CA ASP A 79 14.66 -3.10 -18.83
C ASP A 79 13.36 -3.67 -18.25
N VAL A 80 13.45 -4.43 -17.18
CA VAL A 80 12.26 -4.96 -16.46
C VAL A 80 11.47 -3.82 -15.82
N GLN A 81 12.14 -2.82 -15.25
CA GLN A 81 11.47 -1.68 -14.64
C GLN A 81 10.76 -0.78 -15.66
N GLU A 82 11.41 -0.50 -16.79
CA GLU A 82 10.80 0.23 -17.90
C GLU A 82 9.56 -0.50 -18.41
N LYS A 83 9.67 -1.81 -18.60
CA LYS A 83 8.56 -2.66 -19.02
C LYS A 83 7.38 -2.62 -18.05
N MET A 84 7.67 -2.69 -16.76
CA MET A 84 6.65 -2.60 -15.72
C MET A 84 5.90 -1.26 -15.79
N PHE A 85 6.60 -0.14 -15.99
CA PHE A 85 5.97 1.16 -16.17
C PHE A 85 5.10 1.24 -17.43
N GLU A 86 5.55 0.68 -18.55
CA GLU A 86 4.78 0.62 -19.79
C GLU A 86 3.44 -0.11 -19.61
N VAL A 87 3.46 -1.29 -18.97
CA VAL A 87 2.24 -2.07 -18.71
C VAL A 87 1.28 -1.35 -17.76
N LEU A 88 1.81 -0.57 -16.81
CA LEU A 88 1.02 0.27 -15.91
C LEU A 88 0.48 1.55 -16.58
N GLY A 89 0.85 1.78 -17.85
CA GLY A 89 0.37 2.92 -18.65
C GLY A 89 1.12 4.24 -18.42
N PHE A 90 2.33 4.19 -17.86
CA PHE A 90 3.19 5.38 -17.78
C PHE A 90 3.85 5.62 -19.13
N THR A 91 3.90 6.88 -19.55
CA THR A 91 4.85 7.30 -20.60
C THR A 91 6.26 7.36 -20.01
N LYS A 92 7.29 7.34 -20.86
CA LYS A 92 8.68 7.46 -20.40
C LYS A 92 8.93 8.77 -19.66
N GLU A 93 8.30 9.85 -20.11
CA GLU A 93 8.40 11.17 -19.50
C GLU A 93 7.76 11.16 -18.10
N GLN A 94 6.56 10.59 -17.96
CA GLN A 94 5.86 10.50 -16.67
C GLN A 94 6.63 9.61 -15.68
N ALA A 95 7.15 8.48 -16.14
CA ALA A 95 7.96 7.59 -15.30
C ALA A 95 9.24 8.31 -14.84
N TYR A 96 9.88 9.07 -15.72
CA TYR A 96 11.09 9.81 -15.37
C TYR A 96 10.82 11.03 -14.46
N GLU A 97 9.72 11.73 -14.66
CA GLU A 97 9.33 12.86 -13.80
C GLU A 97 9.09 12.39 -12.35
N GLN A 98 8.44 11.23 -12.18
CA GLN A 98 8.11 10.72 -10.84
C GLN A 98 9.24 9.91 -10.21
N PHE A 99 9.98 9.12 -10.98
CA PHE A 99 10.93 8.12 -10.51
C PHE A 99 12.33 8.26 -11.15
N GLY A 100 12.62 9.39 -11.81
CA GLY A 100 13.89 9.61 -12.50
C GLY A 100 15.10 9.43 -11.60
N PHE A 101 15.02 9.85 -10.34
CA PHE A 101 16.07 9.66 -9.36
C PHE A 101 16.43 8.16 -9.13
N LEU A 102 15.41 7.28 -9.17
CA LEU A 102 15.60 5.83 -9.04
C LEU A 102 16.17 5.23 -10.33
N LEU A 103 15.58 5.61 -11.48
CA LEU A 103 16.04 5.14 -12.80
C LEU A 103 17.49 5.57 -13.08
N ASP A 104 17.88 6.76 -12.66
CA ASP A 104 19.26 7.22 -12.76
C ASP A 104 20.20 6.45 -11.83
N ALA A 105 19.77 6.16 -10.61
CA ALA A 105 20.56 5.33 -9.70
C ALA A 105 20.78 3.92 -10.28
N PHE A 106 19.81 3.34 -10.98
CA PHE A 106 19.95 2.02 -11.61
C PHE A 106 21.05 1.98 -12.68
N LYS A 107 21.36 3.09 -13.32
CA LYS A 107 22.46 3.18 -14.32
C LYS A 107 23.82 2.91 -13.74
N TYR A 108 24.01 3.10 -12.42
CA TYR A 108 25.27 2.79 -11.71
C TYR A 108 25.39 1.35 -11.27
N GLY A 109 24.34 0.54 -11.52
CA GLY A 109 24.25 -0.86 -11.09
C GLY A 109 23.55 -0.99 -9.74
N VAL A 110 22.57 -1.88 -9.69
CA VAL A 110 21.79 -2.18 -8.50
C VAL A 110 21.93 -3.66 -8.18
N PRO A 111 22.34 -4.03 -6.95
CA PRO A 111 22.36 -5.43 -6.58
C PRO A 111 20.95 -5.97 -6.43
N PRO A 112 20.72 -7.29 -6.63
CA PRO A 112 19.49 -7.91 -6.23
C PRO A 112 19.18 -7.61 -4.77
N HIS A 113 17.98 -7.16 -4.48
CA HIS A 113 17.57 -6.79 -3.14
C HIS A 113 16.10 -7.13 -2.88
N ALA A 114 15.79 -7.33 -1.62
CA ALA A 114 14.47 -7.65 -1.13
C ALA A 114 14.28 -7.04 0.26
N GLY A 115 13.05 -6.99 0.73
CA GLY A 115 12.76 -6.50 2.06
C GLY A 115 11.53 -7.17 2.65
N LEU A 116 11.43 -7.08 3.97
CA LEU A 116 10.28 -7.55 4.74
C LEU A 116 10.00 -6.52 5.84
N ALA A 117 8.75 -6.14 6.00
CA ALA A 117 8.29 -5.29 7.08
C ALA A 117 7.31 -6.04 7.96
N TYR A 118 7.47 -5.93 9.27
CA TYR A 118 6.55 -6.51 10.24
C TYR A 118 5.58 -5.46 10.78
N GLY A 119 4.30 -5.83 10.92
CA GLY A 119 3.29 -5.04 11.61
C GLY A 119 3.44 -5.16 13.12
N LEU A 120 4.13 -4.22 13.76
CA LEU A 120 4.43 -4.26 15.20
C LEU A 120 3.15 -4.39 16.04
N ASP A 121 2.12 -3.61 15.74
CA ASP A 121 0.86 -3.65 16.49
C ASP A 121 0.17 -5.02 16.38
N ARG A 122 0.19 -5.66 15.20
CA ARG A 122 -0.36 -7.01 15.01
C ARG A 122 0.44 -8.06 15.78
N MET A 123 1.76 -7.95 15.80
CA MET A 123 2.61 -8.84 16.58
C MET A 123 2.33 -8.71 18.08
N VAL A 124 2.25 -7.48 18.59
CA VAL A 124 1.94 -7.22 20.01
C VAL A 124 0.55 -7.72 20.35
N MET A 125 -0.45 -7.48 19.51
CA MET A 125 -1.82 -8.00 19.68
C MET A 125 -1.82 -9.52 19.85
N LEU A 126 -1.14 -10.24 18.97
CA LEU A 126 -1.09 -11.72 19.03
C LEU A 126 -0.32 -12.23 20.25
N MET A 127 0.77 -11.56 20.65
CA MET A 127 1.54 -11.90 21.84
C MET A 127 0.75 -11.65 23.13
N ALA A 128 -0.03 -10.55 23.17
CA ALA A 128 -0.91 -10.22 24.28
C ALA A 128 -2.20 -11.06 24.27
N LYS A 129 -2.45 -11.84 23.20
CA LYS A 129 -3.66 -12.65 22.99
C LYS A 129 -4.96 -11.82 22.90
N GLU A 130 -4.82 -10.58 22.44
CA GLU A 130 -5.94 -9.70 22.19
C GLU A 130 -6.53 -9.95 20.80
N ASP A 131 -7.80 -9.60 20.62
CA ASP A 131 -8.55 -9.83 19.38
C ASP A 131 -8.52 -8.59 18.44
N SER A 132 -8.02 -7.45 18.92
CA SER A 132 -7.97 -6.21 18.16
C SER A 132 -6.68 -5.43 18.42
N ILE A 133 -6.08 -4.87 17.36
CA ILE A 133 -4.93 -3.95 17.50
C ILE A 133 -5.27 -2.69 18.32
N ARG A 134 -6.55 -2.35 18.46
CA ARG A 134 -6.98 -1.20 19.28
C ARG A 134 -6.71 -1.38 20.75
N ASP A 135 -6.62 -2.63 21.22
CA ASP A 135 -6.38 -2.96 22.62
C ASP A 135 -4.90 -2.81 23.00
N VAL A 136 -4.01 -2.74 21.99
CA VAL A 136 -2.55 -2.58 22.17
C VAL A 136 -2.01 -1.23 21.69
N MET A 137 -2.84 -0.38 21.11
CA MET A 137 -2.47 0.97 20.65
C MET A 137 -2.88 2.03 21.67
N ALA A 138 -1.97 2.96 22.01
CA ALA A 138 -2.21 4.01 23.00
C ALA A 138 -3.34 4.97 22.60
N PHE A 139 -3.48 5.28 21.30
CA PHE A 139 -4.49 6.22 20.79
C PHE A 139 -5.11 5.67 19.50
N PRO A 140 -5.95 4.61 19.61
CA PRO A 140 -6.52 3.96 18.44
C PRO A 140 -7.49 4.89 17.72
N LYS A 141 -7.39 4.91 16.40
CA LYS A 141 -8.36 5.60 15.54
C LYS A 141 -9.61 4.75 15.36
N ILE A 142 -10.75 5.43 15.22
CA ILE A 142 -12.02 4.77 14.90
C ILE A 142 -12.20 4.63 13.38
N LYS A 143 -13.29 3.99 12.97
CA LYS A 143 -13.55 3.60 11.56
C LYS A 143 -13.48 4.76 10.55
N ASP A 144 -13.79 5.98 10.97
CA ASP A 144 -13.71 7.20 10.15
C ASP A 144 -12.35 7.91 10.26
N ALA A 145 -11.32 7.21 10.73
CA ALA A 145 -9.96 7.71 10.94
C ALA A 145 -9.85 8.84 11.99
N SER A 146 -10.91 9.10 12.76
CA SER A 146 -10.85 10.09 13.83
C SER A 146 -10.25 9.52 15.11
N CYS A 147 -9.66 10.39 15.93
CA CYS A 147 -9.12 10.06 17.24
C CYS A 147 -10.03 10.65 18.33
N LEU A 148 -10.63 9.78 19.14
CA LEU A 148 -11.53 10.22 20.22
C LEU A 148 -10.84 11.04 21.29
N MET A 149 -9.55 10.79 21.53
CA MET A 149 -8.78 11.51 22.55
C MET A 149 -8.40 12.92 22.09
N THR A 150 -7.88 13.07 20.88
CA THR A 150 -7.40 14.34 20.35
C THR A 150 -8.45 15.11 19.57
N GLN A 151 -9.60 14.45 19.30
CA GLN A 151 -10.68 14.95 18.41
C GLN A 151 -10.18 15.31 17.00
N ALA A 152 -9.06 14.72 16.58
CA ALA A 152 -8.54 14.84 15.22
C ALA A 152 -9.41 14.00 14.25
N PRO A 153 -9.53 14.41 12.97
CA PRO A 153 -9.01 15.63 12.38
C PRO A 153 -9.77 16.87 12.82
N SER A 154 -9.08 18.01 12.89
CA SER A 154 -9.66 19.33 13.20
C SER A 154 -9.53 20.27 12.01
N MET A 155 -10.24 21.40 12.06
CA MET A 155 -10.14 22.42 11.04
C MET A 155 -8.72 23.00 10.98
N ALA A 156 -8.19 23.16 9.78
CA ALA A 156 -6.93 23.86 9.57
C ALA A 156 -7.12 25.39 9.70
N ASP A 157 -6.10 26.08 10.18
CA ASP A 157 -6.11 27.55 10.23
C ASP A 157 -6.05 28.12 8.81
N ASN A 158 -6.87 29.12 8.52
CA ASN A 158 -6.91 29.77 7.21
C ASN A 158 -5.56 30.35 6.79
N LYS A 159 -4.79 30.89 7.76
CA LYS A 159 -3.46 31.44 7.49
C LYS A 159 -2.49 30.35 7.01
N GLN A 160 -2.56 29.15 7.60
CA GLN A 160 -1.75 28.02 7.15
C GLN A 160 -2.14 27.57 5.72
N LEU A 161 -3.43 27.60 5.40
CA LEU A 161 -3.90 27.28 4.05
C LEU A 161 -3.40 28.31 3.03
N GLU A 162 -3.46 29.60 3.38
CA GLU A 162 -2.94 30.69 2.53
C GLU A 162 -1.42 30.58 2.31
N GLU A 163 -0.64 30.29 3.34
CA GLU A 163 0.81 30.07 3.26
C GLU A 163 1.17 28.91 2.33
N LEU A 164 0.32 27.88 2.27
CA LEU A 164 0.49 26.74 1.39
C LEU A 164 -0.12 26.93 -0.02
N GLY A 165 -0.76 28.08 -0.28
CA GLY A 165 -1.48 28.35 -1.52
C GLY A 165 -2.70 27.46 -1.73
N LEU A 166 -3.28 26.91 -0.67
CA LEU A 166 -4.44 26.04 -0.70
C LEU A 166 -5.74 26.83 -0.52
N LYS A 167 -6.78 26.43 -1.27
CA LYS A 167 -8.14 26.94 -1.08
C LYS A 167 -9.09 25.80 -0.79
N LEU A 168 -9.99 25.98 0.18
CA LEU A 168 -11.08 25.05 0.43
C LEU A 168 -12.19 25.30 -0.59
N ASP A 169 -12.49 24.30 -1.44
CA ASP A 169 -13.64 24.30 -2.35
C ASP A 169 -14.78 23.50 -1.75
N VAL A 170 -15.30 23.98 -0.60
CA VAL A 170 -16.43 23.33 0.08
C VAL A 170 -17.69 24.11 -0.18
N LYS A 171 -18.60 23.52 -0.94
CA LYS A 171 -19.88 24.14 -1.38
C LYS A 171 -20.88 24.38 -0.25
N ASP A 172 -20.76 23.73 0.92
CA ASP A 172 -21.71 23.87 2.03
C ASP A 172 -21.04 23.67 3.42
N VAL A 173 -20.87 24.78 4.13
CA VAL A 173 -20.23 24.82 5.48
C VAL A 173 -21.17 24.32 6.59
N LYS A 174 -22.48 24.20 6.34
CA LYS A 174 -23.48 23.91 7.41
C LYS A 174 -23.59 22.43 7.80
N ASN A 175 -22.98 21.51 7.06
CA ASN A 175 -23.05 20.06 7.32
C ASN A 175 -21.69 19.39 7.57
N GLN A 176 -20.68 20.15 8.01
CA GLN A 176 -19.26 19.70 8.08
C GLN A 176 -18.98 18.57 9.06
N LYS A 177 -19.86 18.22 9.99
CA LYS A 177 -19.68 17.01 10.82
C LYS A 177 -19.75 15.69 10.01
N ASN A 178 -20.36 15.75 8.81
CA ASN A 178 -20.45 14.58 7.92
C ASN A 178 -19.40 14.57 6.80
N ASN A 179 -18.77 15.70 6.46
CA ASN A 179 -17.84 15.83 5.33
C ASN A 179 -16.40 15.38 5.62
N VAL A 180 -16.01 15.19 6.89
CA VAL A 180 -14.74 14.54 7.23
C VAL A 180 -14.65 13.14 6.61
N LYS A 181 -15.80 12.46 6.45
CA LYS A 181 -15.86 11.17 5.74
C LYS A 181 -15.48 11.26 4.27
N GLU A 182 -15.85 12.34 3.57
CA GLU A 182 -15.53 12.50 2.14
C GLU A 182 -14.06 12.84 1.90
N VAL A 183 -13.42 13.61 2.79
CA VAL A 183 -11.98 13.88 2.70
C VAL A 183 -11.15 12.62 2.97
N CYS A 184 -11.55 11.79 3.95
CA CYS A 184 -10.90 10.51 4.20
C CYS A 184 -11.08 9.55 3.01
N ILE A 185 -12.27 9.48 2.39
CA ILE A 185 -12.54 8.68 1.19
C ILE A 185 -11.71 9.18 -0.01
N PHE A 186 -11.49 10.49 -0.13
CA PHE A 186 -10.66 11.05 -1.19
C PHE A 186 -9.19 10.68 -1.02
N LEU A 187 -8.66 10.70 0.22
CA LEU A 187 -7.29 10.28 0.53
C LEU A 187 -7.09 8.76 0.33
N GLU A 188 -8.10 7.94 0.61
CA GLU A 188 -8.09 6.52 0.28
C GLU A 188 -8.07 6.29 -1.24
N LYS A 189 -8.84 7.07 -2.02
CA LYS A 189 -8.88 6.98 -3.50
C LYS A 189 -7.57 7.36 -4.17
N ILE A 190 -6.78 8.27 -3.61
CA ILE A 190 -5.46 8.63 -4.15
C ILE A 190 -4.32 7.73 -3.65
N GLY A 191 -4.63 6.67 -2.91
CA GLY A 191 -3.65 5.67 -2.47
C GLY A 191 -2.64 6.14 -1.43
N ALA A 192 -2.86 7.30 -0.80
CA ALA A 192 -1.95 7.89 0.18
C ALA A 192 -1.98 7.20 1.56
N TYR A 193 -2.94 6.30 1.79
CA TYR A 193 -3.07 5.50 3.01
C TYR A 193 -3.51 4.07 2.68
N ARG A 194 -2.55 3.19 2.40
CA ARG A 194 -2.66 1.77 2.67
C ARG A 194 -1.64 1.44 3.75
N THR A 195 -2.07 1.35 4.98
CA THR A 195 -1.40 0.60 6.04
C THR A 195 -1.93 -0.81 6.06
#